data_92a1c9d09308bc2bf2ccc3aafed32633
#
_entry.id   92a1c9d09308bc2bf2ccc3aafed32633
#
_cell.length_a   1.000
_cell.length_b   1.000
_cell.length_c   1.000
_cell.angle_alpha   90.00
_cell.angle_beta   90.00
_cell.angle_gamma   90.00
#
_symmetry.space_group_name_H-M   'P 1'
#
loop_
_entity.id
_entity.type
_entity.pdbx_description
1 polymer ?
#
loop_
_entity_poly.entity_id
_entity_poly.type
_entity_poly.pdbx_seq_one_letter_code
_entity_poly.pdbx_strand_id
1 'polypeptide(L)'
;MDTVTPDEEFIKNPQIPGPTKEEIRCLVMCKSQVSSDDIVADVGCGTGGLTVEFAKRAKKVYAIDKNPEALNTTFKNLQKHELEDRVDLIEADGTEVLDSLPPFNVLMVGGSGGKMDFILKKGYEKLKSGGRIVVTSILLETPLESIKVMKDLGMEVEVVGVSISKGRISERGTMMVAKNPITIVSAKKF
;
A
#
# COMPACT_ATOMS: atom_id res chain seq x y z
N MET A 1 2.25 6.67 -19.39
CA MET A 1 1.73 6.16 -18.10
C MET A 1 2.41 4.83 -17.87
N ASP A 2 3.26 4.73 -16.86
CA ASP A 2 3.93 3.46 -16.58
C ASP A 2 2.89 2.44 -16.14
N THR A 3 2.85 1.31 -16.82
CA THR A 3 1.98 0.18 -16.46
C THR A 3 2.40 -0.37 -15.10
N VAL A 4 1.47 -0.89 -14.32
CA VAL A 4 1.82 -1.62 -13.10
C VAL A 4 2.50 -2.95 -13.45
N THR A 5 3.34 -3.43 -12.55
CA THR A 5 4.07 -4.69 -12.70
C THR A 5 3.10 -5.87 -12.72
N PRO A 6 3.18 -6.82 -13.68
CA PRO A 6 2.36 -8.03 -13.66
C PRO A 6 2.55 -8.88 -12.39
N ASP A 7 1.50 -9.57 -11.94
CA ASP A 7 1.52 -10.39 -10.70
C ASP A 7 2.56 -11.54 -10.76
N GLU A 8 2.86 -12.06 -11.94
CA GLU A 8 3.84 -13.12 -12.18
C GLU A 8 5.30 -12.66 -12.04
N GLU A 9 5.55 -11.37 -12.12
CA GLU A 9 6.90 -10.80 -11.95
C GLU A 9 7.31 -10.67 -10.49
N PHE A 10 6.39 -10.88 -9.53
CA PHE A 10 6.72 -10.83 -8.12
C PHE A 10 7.19 -12.18 -7.57
N ILE A 11 8.25 -12.14 -6.78
CA ILE A 11 8.67 -13.23 -5.91
C ILE A 11 7.64 -13.35 -4.79
N LYS A 12 7.14 -14.57 -4.55
CA LYS A 12 6.12 -14.88 -3.54
C LYS A 12 6.75 -15.67 -2.41
N ASN A 13 6.31 -15.44 -1.18
CA ASN A 13 6.64 -16.24 -0.02
C ASN A 13 5.36 -16.96 0.45
N PRO A 14 5.31 -18.31 0.45
CA PRO A 14 4.11 -19.05 0.86
C PRO A 14 3.65 -18.80 2.30
N GLN A 15 4.55 -18.33 3.17
CA GLN A 15 4.27 -18.07 4.59
C GLN A 15 3.74 -16.67 4.86
N ILE A 16 3.74 -15.81 3.85
CA ILE A 16 3.33 -14.41 3.96
C ILE A 16 2.21 -14.14 2.95
N PRO A 17 1.18 -13.35 3.30
CA PRO A 17 0.20 -12.92 2.33
C PRO A 17 0.89 -12.35 1.09
N GLY A 18 0.54 -12.85 -0.07
CA GLY A 18 1.19 -12.49 -1.33
C GLY A 18 0.98 -11.02 -1.69
N PRO A 19 1.68 -10.51 -2.72
CA PRO A 19 1.61 -9.11 -3.08
C PRO A 19 0.17 -8.72 -3.44
N THR A 20 -0.18 -7.48 -3.08
CA THR A 20 -1.41 -6.83 -3.55
C THR A 20 -1.55 -7.02 -5.05
N LYS A 21 -2.73 -7.44 -5.51
CA LYS A 21 -2.95 -7.82 -6.90
C LYS A 21 -2.85 -6.63 -7.84
N GLU A 22 -2.48 -6.92 -9.09
CA GLU A 22 -2.24 -5.96 -10.16
C GLU A 22 -3.34 -4.91 -10.28
N GLU A 23 -4.60 -5.33 -10.33
CA GLU A 23 -5.74 -4.43 -10.47
C GLU A 23 -5.87 -3.47 -9.27
N ILE A 24 -5.57 -3.98 -8.07
CA ILE A 24 -5.61 -3.16 -6.86
C ILE A 24 -4.41 -2.20 -6.83
N ARG A 25 -3.21 -2.65 -7.24
CA ARG A 25 -2.04 -1.76 -7.35
C ARG A 25 -2.32 -0.61 -8.32
N CYS A 26 -2.95 -0.90 -9.47
CA CYS A 26 -3.36 0.12 -10.43
C CYS A 26 -4.27 1.18 -9.78
N LEU A 27 -5.29 0.75 -9.05
CA LEU A 27 -6.22 1.66 -8.36
C LEU A 27 -5.52 2.45 -7.24
N VAL A 28 -4.64 1.82 -6.46
CA VAL A 28 -3.87 2.51 -5.41
C VAL A 28 -2.96 3.58 -6.03
N MET A 29 -2.27 3.31 -7.13
CA MET A 29 -1.46 4.32 -7.83
C MET A 29 -2.33 5.48 -8.31
N CYS A 30 -3.52 5.21 -8.84
CA CYS A 30 -4.48 6.25 -9.23
C CYS A 30 -4.92 7.11 -8.03
N LYS A 31 -5.23 6.49 -6.87
CA LYS A 31 -5.72 7.19 -5.67
C LYS A 31 -4.60 7.93 -4.93
N SER A 32 -3.40 7.41 -4.92
CA SER A 32 -2.23 8.06 -4.29
C SER A 32 -1.74 9.28 -5.07
N GLN A 33 -1.96 9.32 -6.40
CA GLN A 33 -1.47 10.36 -7.30
C GLN A 33 0.02 10.67 -7.10
N VAL A 34 0.80 9.63 -6.83
CA VAL A 34 2.23 9.74 -6.57
C VAL A 34 2.98 10.30 -7.79
N SER A 35 3.93 11.19 -7.55
CA SER A 35 4.80 11.82 -8.55
C SER A 35 6.28 11.58 -8.28
N SER A 36 7.14 11.92 -9.24
CA SER A 36 8.60 11.67 -9.19
C SER A 36 9.34 12.41 -8.07
N ASP A 37 8.75 13.46 -7.52
CA ASP A 37 9.35 14.26 -6.44
C ASP A 37 8.84 13.85 -5.05
N ASP A 38 7.88 12.92 -5.01
CA ASP A 38 7.22 12.54 -3.78
C ASP A 38 8.06 11.59 -2.91
N ILE A 39 7.85 11.72 -1.62
CA ILE A 39 8.30 10.78 -0.60
C ILE A 39 7.09 9.98 -0.13
N VAL A 40 7.21 8.68 -0.05
CA VAL A 40 6.15 7.75 0.33
C VAL A 40 6.52 7.02 1.61
N ALA A 41 5.58 6.89 2.54
CA ALA A 41 5.65 5.95 3.66
C ALA A 41 4.65 4.81 3.38
N ASP A 42 5.14 3.56 3.31
CA ASP A 42 4.36 2.35 3.05
C ASP A 42 4.36 1.48 4.31
N VAL A 43 3.29 1.56 5.11
CA VAL A 43 3.14 0.87 6.39
C VAL A 43 2.41 -0.46 6.21
N GLY A 44 3.03 -1.53 6.65
CA GLY A 44 2.58 -2.89 6.40
C GLY A 44 2.84 -3.28 4.95
N CYS A 45 4.07 -3.05 4.47
CA CYS A 45 4.45 -3.24 3.07
C CYS A 45 4.38 -4.71 2.59
N GLY A 46 4.41 -5.67 3.53
CA GLY A 46 4.31 -7.10 3.25
C GLY A 46 5.42 -7.59 2.31
N THR A 47 5.06 -8.19 1.19
CA THR A 47 6.01 -8.69 0.18
C THR A 47 6.36 -7.66 -0.89
N GLY A 48 6.03 -6.38 -0.69
CA GLY A 48 6.50 -5.26 -1.48
C GLY A 48 5.72 -4.99 -2.77
N GLY A 49 4.50 -5.53 -2.90
CA GLY A 49 3.70 -5.32 -4.11
C GLY A 49 3.44 -3.83 -4.42
N LEU A 50 3.04 -3.06 -3.42
CA LEU A 50 2.85 -1.61 -3.56
C LEU A 50 4.16 -0.85 -3.47
N THR A 51 5.09 -1.30 -2.62
CA THR A 51 6.43 -0.69 -2.49
C THR A 51 7.16 -0.58 -3.83
N VAL A 52 7.16 -1.66 -4.65
CA VAL A 52 7.73 -1.66 -6.00
C VAL A 52 7.06 -0.62 -6.90
N GLU A 53 5.73 -0.54 -6.87
CA GLU A 53 4.99 0.44 -7.68
C GLU A 53 5.27 1.88 -7.26
N PHE A 54 5.37 2.14 -5.96
CA PHE A 54 5.77 3.45 -5.45
C PHE A 54 7.23 3.76 -5.82
N ALA A 55 8.15 2.81 -5.68
CA ALA A 55 9.56 3.02 -6.00
C ALA A 55 9.81 3.33 -7.49
N LYS A 56 8.98 2.80 -8.39
CA LYS A 56 9.02 3.15 -9.83
C LYS A 56 8.64 4.61 -10.10
N ARG A 57 7.85 5.22 -9.22
CA ARG A 57 7.20 6.53 -9.47
C ARG A 57 7.68 7.63 -8.55
N ALA A 58 8.01 7.31 -7.31
CA ALA A 58 8.38 8.26 -6.28
C ALA A 58 9.89 8.54 -6.27
N LYS A 59 10.27 9.63 -5.63
CA LYS A 59 11.67 9.96 -5.33
C LYS A 59 12.26 9.00 -4.31
N LYS A 60 11.52 8.69 -3.26
CA LYS A 60 11.94 7.84 -2.15
C LYS A 60 10.75 7.14 -1.49
N VAL A 61 10.94 5.90 -1.07
CA VAL A 61 9.96 5.12 -0.31
C VAL A 61 10.57 4.65 1.00
N TYR A 62 9.84 4.82 2.09
CA TYR A 62 10.10 4.21 3.39
C TYR A 62 9.10 3.06 3.55
N ALA A 63 9.57 1.82 3.40
CA ALA A 63 8.75 0.62 3.48
C ALA A 63 8.92 -0.04 4.85
N ILE A 64 7.83 -0.13 5.58
CA ILE A 64 7.82 -0.52 6.99
C ILE A 64 7.02 -1.80 7.16
N ASP A 65 7.60 -2.79 7.78
CA ASP A 65 6.90 -4.00 8.23
C ASP A 65 7.59 -4.54 9.48
N LYS A 66 6.82 -5.13 10.40
CA LYS A 66 7.36 -5.78 11.60
C LYS A 66 7.86 -7.20 11.35
N ASN A 67 7.55 -7.76 10.19
CA ASN A 67 7.92 -9.12 9.82
C ASN A 67 9.18 -9.11 8.97
N PRO A 68 10.36 -9.58 9.48
CA PRO A 68 11.60 -9.59 8.73
C PRO A 68 11.55 -10.45 7.46
N GLU A 69 10.76 -11.52 7.44
CA GLU A 69 10.58 -12.35 6.25
C GLU A 69 9.80 -11.60 5.14
N ALA A 70 8.86 -10.72 5.53
CA ALA A 70 8.18 -9.84 4.60
C ALA A 70 9.17 -8.87 3.96
N LEU A 71 9.99 -8.20 4.77
CA LEU A 71 11.03 -7.28 4.30
C LEU A 71 12.09 -7.96 3.43
N ASN A 72 12.51 -9.17 3.78
CA ASN A 72 13.41 -9.96 2.94
C ASN A 72 12.80 -10.26 1.56
N THR A 73 11.51 -10.59 1.52
CA THR A 73 10.80 -10.82 0.25
C THR A 73 10.65 -9.50 -0.53
N THR A 74 10.34 -8.40 0.15
CA THR A 74 10.29 -7.06 -0.45
C THR A 74 11.64 -6.67 -1.04
N PHE A 75 12.74 -6.89 -0.32
CA PHE A 75 14.09 -6.62 -0.82
C PHE A 75 14.40 -7.39 -2.11
N LYS A 76 14.08 -8.68 -2.16
CA LYS A 76 14.27 -9.51 -3.37
C LYS A 76 13.43 -9.00 -4.55
N ASN A 77 12.21 -8.52 -4.29
CA ASN A 77 11.37 -7.91 -5.33
C ASN A 77 11.96 -6.59 -5.81
N LEU A 78 12.48 -5.76 -4.91
CA LEU A 78 13.16 -4.51 -5.28
C LEU A 78 14.40 -4.78 -6.13
N GLN A 79 15.27 -5.72 -5.73
CA GLN A 79 16.45 -6.11 -6.50
C GLN A 79 16.08 -6.62 -7.90
N LYS A 80 15.05 -7.46 -8.01
CA LYS A 80 14.58 -7.96 -9.31
C LYS A 80 14.18 -6.84 -10.28
N HIS A 81 13.74 -5.70 -9.75
CA HIS A 81 13.31 -4.54 -10.53
C HIS A 81 14.32 -3.37 -10.50
N GLU A 82 15.52 -3.56 -9.93
CA GLU A 82 16.58 -2.55 -9.84
C GLU A 82 16.12 -1.26 -9.13
N LEU A 83 15.41 -1.42 -8.00
CA LEU A 83 14.79 -0.33 -7.25
C LEU A 83 15.26 -0.21 -5.80
N GLU A 84 16.20 -1.02 -5.35
CA GLU A 84 16.67 -1.08 -3.97
C GLU A 84 17.22 0.25 -3.45
N ASP A 85 17.88 1.03 -4.30
CA ASP A 85 18.43 2.34 -3.95
C ASP A 85 17.35 3.41 -3.66
N ARG A 86 16.13 3.18 -4.11
CA ARG A 86 14.99 4.08 -3.92
C ARG A 86 14.18 3.81 -2.66
N VAL A 87 14.47 2.70 -1.96
CA VAL A 87 13.64 2.24 -0.85
C VAL A 87 14.49 2.03 0.40
N ASP A 88 14.09 2.60 1.52
CA ASP A 88 14.58 2.24 2.84
C ASP A 88 13.62 1.22 3.46
N LEU A 89 14.11 0.02 3.71
CA LEU A 89 13.36 -1.03 4.40
C LEU A 89 13.56 -0.88 5.91
N ILE A 90 12.45 -0.80 6.66
CA ILE A 90 12.47 -0.55 8.11
C ILE A 90 11.71 -1.66 8.81
N GLU A 91 12.46 -2.47 9.59
CA GLU A 91 11.87 -3.48 10.47
C GLU A 91 11.38 -2.81 11.76
N ALA A 92 10.09 -2.49 11.80
CA ALA A 92 9.47 -1.84 12.95
C ALA A 92 7.94 -1.98 12.92
N ASP A 93 7.30 -1.76 14.07
CA ASP A 93 5.87 -1.44 14.11
C ASP A 93 5.66 -0.02 13.57
N GLY A 94 4.69 0.16 12.67
CA GLY A 94 4.40 1.47 12.08
C GLY A 94 4.13 2.58 13.12
N THR A 95 3.66 2.21 14.31
CA THR A 95 3.42 3.17 15.40
C THR A 95 4.70 3.72 16.03
N GLU A 96 5.82 3.04 15.90
CA GLU A 96 7.08 3.41 16.53
C GLU A 96 7.95 4.29 15.64
N VAL A 97 7.82 4.13 14.31
CA VAL A 97 8.77 4.70 13.36
C VAL A 97 8.27 5.97 12.66
N LEU A 98 6.96 6.19 12.56
CA LEU A 98 6.41 7.32 11.81
C LEU A 98 6.92 8.68 12.27
N ASP A 99 7.13 8.87 13.57
CA ASP A 99 7.65 10.13 14.12
C ASP A 99 9.10 10.41 13.71
N SER A 100 9.89 9.39 13.41
CA SER A 100 11.30 9.53 13.01
C SER A 100 11.48 9.76 11.50
N LEU A 101 10.45 9.50 10.69
CA LEU A 101 10.50 9.73 9.25
C LEU A 101 10.53 11.22 8.89
N PRO A 102 11.16 11.59 7.79
CA PRO A 102 10.99 12.93 7.23
C PRO A 102 9.54 13.15 6.78
N PRO A 103 9.08 14.41 6.61
CA PRO A 103 7.77 14.69 6.04
C PRO A 103 7.61 14.04 4.65
N PHE A 104 6.47 13.40 4.42
CA PHE A 104 6.17 12.67 3.19
C PHE A 104 4.92 13.20 2.49
N ASN A 105 4.73 12.82 1.23
CA ASN A 105 3.62 13.23 0.37
C ASN A 105 2.50 12.19 0.34
N VAL A 106 2.85 10.90 0.49
CA VAL A 106 1.89 9.80 0.46
C VAL A 106 2.12 8.89 1.66
N LEU A 107 1.04 8.59 2.38
CA LEU A 107 0.97 7.50 3.35
C LEU A 107 0.12 6.37 2.78
N MET A 108 0.73 5.21 2.57
CA MET A 108 0.04 3.97 2.27
C MET A 108 -0.03 3.11 3.52
N VAL A 109 -1.21 2.54 3.81
CA VAL A 109 -1.39 1.60 4.93
C VAL A 109 -2.02 0.31 4.40
N GLY A 110 -1.20 -0.73 4.26
CA GLY A 110 -1.60 -2.08 3.85
C GLY A 110 -1.93 -3.00 5.03
N GLY A 111 -1.41 -2.68 6.22
CA GLY A 111 -1.66 -3.40 7.46
C GLY A 111 -1.34 -2.54 8.67
N SER A 112 -2.24 -2.52 9.67
CA SER A 112 -2.12 -1.68 10.86
C SER A 112 -1.88 -2.46 12.16
N GLY A 113 -2.04 -3.79 12.12
CA GLY A 113 -1.98 -4.61 13.34
C GLY A 113 -3.01 -4.20 14.41
N GLY A 114 -4.15 -3.61 14.01
CA GLY A 114 -5.18 -3.11 14.93
C GLY A 114 -4.91 -1.71 15.50
N LYS A 115 -3.94 -0.98 14.95
CA LYS A 115 -3.53 0.36 15.43
C LYS A 115 -3.80 1.46 14.39
N MET A 116 -4.86 1.31 13.60
CA MET A 116 -5.17 2.21 12.47
C MET A 116 -5.33 3.66 12.91
N ASP A 117 -6.07 3.91 13.99
CA ASP A 117 -6.29 5.26 14.54
C ASP A 117 -4.95 5.97 14.82
N PHE A 118 -4.03 5.30 15.50
CA PHE A 118 -2.72 5.86 15.83
C PHE A 118 -1.89 6.14 14.57
N ILE A 119 -1.80 5.15 13.66
CA ILE A 119 -1.02 5.28 12.41
C ILE A 119 -1.54 6.44 11.56
N LEU A 120 -2.85 6.60 11.43
CA LEU A 120 -3.43 7.68 10.64
C LEU A 120 -3.20 9.06 11.25
N LYS A 121 -3.35 9.19 12.58
CA LYS A 121 -3.10 10.46 13.28
C LYS A 121 -1.62 10.88 13.17
N LYS A 122 -0.71 9.97 13.46
CA LYS A 122 0.74 10.21 13.35
C LYS A 122 1.16 10.46 11.89
N GLY A 123 0.64 9.66 10.98
CA GLY A 123 0.88 9.86 9.55
C GLY A 123 0.38 11.22 9.07
N TYR A 124 -0.79 11.68 9.54
CA TYR A 124 -1.31 13.00 9.19
C TYR A 124 -0.42 14.16 9.68
N GLU A 125 0.18 14.04 10.88
CA GLU A 125 1.14 15.05 11.40
C GLU A 125 2.33 15.20 10.45
N LYS A 126 2.86 14.11 9.91
CA LYS A 126 4.01 14.06 8.99
C LYS A 126 3.65 14.30 7.53
N LEU A 127 2.37 14.17 7.18
CA LEU A 127 1.90 14.36 5.81
C LEU A 127 1.99 15.84 5.42
N LYS A 128 2.62 16.13 4.29
CA LYS A 128 2.70 17.49 3.74
C LYS A 128 1.32 17.99 3.30
N SER A 129 1.14 19.31 3.22
CA SER A 129 -0.06 19.90 2.60
C SER A 129 -0.19 19.40 1.15
N GLY A 130 -1.41 19.09 0.74
CA GLY A 130 -1.70 18.44 -0.54
C GLY A 130 -1.41 16.93 -0.59
N GLY A 131 -0.77 16.39 0.44
CA GLY A 131 -0.45 14.96 0.52
C GLY A 131 -1.69 14.08 0.67
N ARG A 132 -1.51 12.77 0.48
CA ARG A 132 -2.59 11.79 0.46
C ARG A 132 -2.35 10.63 1.39
N ILE A 133 -3.43 10.12 1.96
CA ILE A 133 -3.45 8.85 2.69
C ILE A 133 -4.27 7.86 1.87
N VAL A 134 -3.76 6.64 1.71
CA VAL A 134 -4.47 5.53 1.07
C VAL A 134 -4.41 4.31 1.99
N VAL A 135 -5.57 3.74 2.28
CA VAL A 135 -5.69 2.51 3.09
C VAL A 135 -6.37 1.44 2.25
N THR A 136 -5.83 0.23 2.27
CA THR A 136 -6.47 -0.94 1.63
C THR A 136 -6.78 -2.01 2.66
N SER A 137 -7.96 -2.64 2.57
CA SER A 137 -8.33 -3.72 3.48
C SER A 137 -9.34 -4.69 2.87
N ILE A 138 -9.23 -5.96 3.28
CA ILE A 138 -10.24 -7.00 3.07
C ILE A 138 -11.20 -7.12 4.27
N LEU A 139 -10.90 -6.46 5.40
CA LEU A 139 -11.72 -6.46 6.61
C LEU A 139 -12.72 -5.29 6.56
N LEU A 140 -13.88 -5.45 7.17
CA LEU A 140 -14.91 -4.41 7.24
C LEU A 140 -14.59 -3.31 8.26
N GLU A 141 -13.93 -3.68 9.35
CA GLU A 141 -13.63 -2.77 10.47
C GLU A 141 -12.61 -1.70 10.07
N THR A 142 -11.58 -2.10 9.33
CA THR A 142 -10.48 -1.20 8.93
C THR A 142 -10.94 0.02 8.12
N PRO A 143 -11.76 -0.11 7.06
CA PRO A 143 -12.30 1.05 6.35
C PRO A 143 -13.16 1.95 7.23
N LEU A 144 -14.00 1.39 8.09
CA LEU A 144 -14.88 2.17 8.97
C LEU A 144 -14.08 3.02 9.95
N GLU A 145 -13.06 2.43 10.59
CA GLU A 145 -12.14 3.16 11.46
C GLU A 145 -11.37 4.23 10.68
N SER A 146 -10.84 3.89 9.51
CA SER A 146 -10.09 4.82 8.66
C SER A 146 -10.94 6.03 8.23
N ILE A 147 -12.18 5.80 7.79
CA ILE A 147 -13.12 6.86 7.40
C ILE A 147 -13.37 7.81 8.56
N LYS A 148 -13.65 7.24 9.75
CA LYS A 148 -13.90 8.06 10.94
C LYS A 148 -12.70 8.94 11.27
N VAL A 149 -11.52 8.35 11.39
CA VAL A 149 -10.30 9.10 11.75
C VAL A 149 -9.96 10.18 10.72
N MET A 150 -10.00 9.85 9.43
CA MET A 150 -9.70 10.83 8.38
C MET A 150 -10.69 11.99 8.37
N LYS A 151 -11.99 11.73 8.61
CA LYS A 151 -13.01 12.79 8.77
C LYS A 151 -12.76 13.67 9.99
N ASP A 152 -12.41 13.04 11.14
CA ASP A 152 -12.09 13.76 12.37
C ASP A 152 -10.85 14.65 12.22
N LEU A 153 -9.93 14.29 11.30
CA LEU A 153 -8.76 15.09 10.90
C LEU A 153 -9.08 16.16 9.84
N GLY A 154 -10.34 16.33 9.44
CA GLY A 154 -10.76 17.33 8.46
C GLY A 154 -10.38 17.00 7.02
N MET A 155 -10.10 15.74 6.68
CA MET A 155 -9.75 15.33 5.32
C MET A 155 -10.99 15.07 4.48
N GLU A 156 -10.88 15.27 3.16
CA GLU A 156 -11.89 14.84 2.19
C GLU A 156 -11.68 13.36 1.85
N VAL A 157 -12.64 12.51 2.26
CA VAL A 157 -12.54 11.06 2.20
C VAL A 157 -13.31 10.50 1.01
N GLU A 158 -12.64 9.66 0.23
CA GLU A 158 -13.24 8.85 -0.83
C GLU A 158 -13.13 7.35 -0.46
N VAL A 159 -14.17 6.58 -0.78
CA VAL A 159 -14.23 5.14 -0.52
C VAL A 159 -14.59 4.40 -1.80
N VAL A 160 -13.81 3.39 -2.15
CA VAL A 160 -14.04 2.54 -3.32
C VAL A 160 -14.02 1.07 -2.90
N GLY A 161 -15.14 0.37 -3.14
CA GLY A 161 -15.21 -1.09 -3.03
C GLY A 161 -14.85 -1.75 -4.36
N VAL A 162 -13.95 -2.73 -4.35
CA VAL A 162 -13.45 -3.41 -5.55
C VAL A 162 -13.69 -4.90 -5.45
N SER A 163 -14.45 -5.45 -6.39
CA SER A 163 -14.69 -6.90 -6.54
C SER A 163 -14.11 -7.37 -7.86
N ILE A 164 -13.21 -8.34 -7.82
CA ILE A 164 -12.50 -8.86 -8.99
C ILE A 164 -12.79 -10.35 -9.14
N SER A 165 -13.07 -10.77 -10.36
CA SER A 165 -13.09 -12.19 -10.76
C SER A 165 -12.15 -12.39 -11.93
N LYS A 166 -11.30 -13.43 -11.84
CA LYS A 166 -10.37 -13.81 -12.94
C LYS A 166 -10.83 -15.11 -13.59
N GLY A 167 -10.76 -15.15 -14.92
CA GLY A 167 -11.04 -16.37 -15.69
C GLY A 167 -9.98 -17.45 -15.46
N ARG A 168 -10.40 -18.65 -15.10
CA ARG A 168 -9.56 -19.87 -15.17
C ARG A 168 -9.97 -20.64 -16.42
N ILE A 169 -9.10 -20.65 -17.43
CA ILE A 169 -9.31 -21.35 -18.69
C ILE A 169 -8.96 -22.82 -18.51
N SER A 170 -9.81 -23.72 -19.02
CA SER A 170 -9.62 -25.15 -19.07
C SER A 170 -10.20 -25.71 -20.39
N GLU A 171 -9.96 -26.97 -20.71
CA GLU A 171 -10.53 -27.64 -21.89
C GLU A 171 -12.07 -27.64 -21.88
N ARG A 172 -12.71 -27.58 -20.71
CA ARG A 172 -14.17 -27.55 -20.54
C ARG A 172 -14.78 -26.15 -20.67
N GLY A 173 -13.95 -25.09 -20.77
CA GLY A 173 -14.37 -23.69 -20.80
C GLY A 173 -13.70 -22.81 -19.77
N THR A 174 -14.18 -21.58 -19.65
CA THR A 174 -13.64 -20.57 -18.74
C THR A 174 -14.53 -20.43 -17.51
N MET A 175 -13.97 -20.67 -16.34
CA MET A 175 -14.65 -20.48 -15.04
C MET A 175 -14.18 -19.15 -14.42
N MET A 176 -15.11 -18.28 -14.03
CA MET A 176 -14.79 -17.05 -13.28
C MET A 176 -14.58 -17.37 -11.81
N VAL A 177 -13.40 -17.03 -11.29
CA VAL A 177 -13.00 -17.24 -9.89
C VAL A 177 -12.97 -15.88 -9.18
N ALA A 178 -13.90 -15.67 -8.24
CA ALA A 178 -13.96 -14.46 -7.43
C ALA A 178 -12.78 -14.37 -6.45
N LYS A 179 -12.29 -13.16 -6.24
CA LYS A 179 -11.33 -12.81 -5.20
C LYS A 179 -12.04 -12.10 -4.05
N ASN A 180 -11.41 -12.06 -2.87
CA ASN A 180 -11.94 -11.27 -1.77
C ASN A 180 -12.14 -9.82 -2.21
N PRO A 181 -13.31 -9.22 -1.94
CA PRO A 181 -13.48 -7.79 -2.15
C PRO A 181 -12.46 -7.01 -1.32
N ILE A 182 -12.00 -5.91 -1.89
CA ILE A 182 -11.06 -4.99 -1.23
C ILE A 182 -11.71 -3.62 -1.15
N THR A 183 -11.64 -2.99 0.02
CA THR A 183 -12.02 -1.58 0.18
C THR A 183 -10.76 -0.73 0.15
N ILE A 184 -10.79 0.32 -0.67
CA ILE A 184 -9.78 1.37 -0.72
C ILE A 184 -10.40 2.63 -0.13
N VAL A 185 -9.79 3.16 0.93
CA VAL A 185 -10.13 4.47 1.51
C VAL A 185 -8.99 5.41 1.18
N SER A 186 -9.30 6.54 0.56
CA SER A 186 -8.30 7.56 0.24
C SER A 186 -8.76 8.93 0.71
N ALA A 187 -7.81 9.76 1.12
CA ALA A 187 -8.09 11.12 1.56
C ALA A 187 -6.93 12.07 1.25
N LYS A 188 -7.26 13.35 1.07
CA LYS A 188 -6.29 14.43 0.81
C LYS A 188 -6.23 15.38 2.01
N LYS A 189 -5.01 15.77 2.39
CA LYS A 189 -4.75 16.85 3.35
C LYS A 189 -4.73 18.19 2.62
N PHE A 190 -5.47 19.16 3.11
CA PHE A 190 -5.50 20.53 2.58
C PHE A 190 -4.38 21.40 3.15
#